data_44f42f0c87566c17004c2c045b248649
#
_entry.id   44f42f0c87566c17004c2c045b248649
#
_cell.length_a   1.000
_cell.length_b   1.000
_cell.length_c   1.000
_cell.angle_alpha   90.00
_cell.angle_beta   90.00
_cell.angle_gamma   90.00
#
_symmetry.space_group_name_H-M   'P 1'
#
loop_
_entity.id
_entity.type
_entity.pdbx_description
1 polymer ?
#
loop_
_entity_poly.entity_id
_entity_poly.type
_entity_poly.pdbx_seq_one_letter_code
_entity_poly.pdbx_strand_id
1 'polypeptide(L)'
;METTVTKSELINLLAEKYGHLAFKDVESAVKGMIEHMTHALSSGERIEIRGFGSFSLHYRPPRMGRNPKTGDSVELSSKFVPHFKPGKELRDRVNQTRG
;
A
#
# COMPACT_ATOMS: atom_id res chain seq x y z
N MET A 1 -1.51 -18.98 9.89
CA MET A 1 -2.67 -18.58 9.07
C MET A 1 -2.72 -17.07 8.94
N GLU A 2 -2.88 -16.61 7.74
CA GLU A 2 -2.99 -15.18 7.47
C GLU A 2 -4.43 -14.70 7.60
N THR A 3 -4.59 -13.53 8.20
CA THR A 3 -5.87 -12.83 8.18
C THR A 3 -5.67 -11.52 7.43
N THR A 4 -6.70 -11.10 6.72
CA THR A 4 -6.63 -9.88 5.93
C THR A 4 -7.52 -8.81 6.55
N VAL A 5 -6.95 -7.61 6.72
CA VAL A 5 -7.72 -6.45 7.15
C VAL A 5 -8.07 -5.65 5.91
N THR A 6 -9.33 -5.63 5.55
CA THR A 6 -9.81 -4.86 4.40
C THR A 6 -9.99 -3.39 4.79
N LYS A 7 -10.16 -2.53 3.79
CA LYS A 7 -10.43 -1.11 4.04
C LYS A 7 -11.68 -0.92 4.90
N SER A 8 -12.75 -1.64 4.60
CA SER A 8 -13.99 -1.53 5.38
C SER A 8 -13.83 -2.03 6.81
N GLU A 9 -13.05 -3.09 7.01
CA GLU A 9 -12.75 -3.57 8.36
C GLU A 9 -11.91 -2.57 9.14
N LEU A 10 -10.94 -1.94 8.48
CA LEU A 10 -10.13 -0.90 9.13
C LEU A 10 -11.01 0.27 9.57
N ILE A 11 -11.93 0.70 8.71
CA ILE A 11 -12.87 1.77 9.04
C ILE A 11 -13.71 1.38 10.26
N ASN A 12 -14.24 0.15 10.28
CA ASN A 12 -15.05 -0.33 11.40
C ASN A 12 -14.26 -0.37 12.71
N LEU A 13 -13.02 -0.86 12.66
CA LEU A 13 -12.15 -0.91 13.83
C LEU A 13 -11.83 0.47 14.38
N LEU A 14 -11.55 1.41 13.50
CA LEU A 14 -11.27 2.80 13.91
C LEU A 14 -12.51 3.48 14.47
N ALA A 15 -13.69 3.26 13.86
CA ALA A 15 -14.93 3.82 14.35
C ALA A 15 -15.26 3.30 15.75
N GLU A 16 -14.99 2.01 16.00
CA GLU A 16 -15.17 1.43 17.31
C GLU A 16 -14.20 2.00 18.34
N LYS A 17 -12.91 2.10 17.96
CA LYS A 17 -11.87 2.63 18.85
C LYS A 17 -12.11 4.10 19.20
N TYR A 18 -12.58 4.87 18.25
CA TYR A 18 -12.84 6.30 18.42
C TYR A 18 -14.33 6.57 18.42
N GLY A 19 -15.05 5.91 19.34
CA GLY A 19 -16.51 5.92 19.38
C GLY A 19 -17.17 7.27 19.60
N HIS A 20 -16.39 8.30 19.96
CA HIS A 20 -16.89 9.67 20.08
C HIS A 20 -17.01 10.37 18.72
N LEU A 21 -16.47 9.78 17.65
CA LEU A 21 -16.57 10.32 16.30
C LEU A 21 -17.70 9.62 15.55
N ALA A 22 -18.38 10.36 14.70
CA ALA A 22 -19.41 9.75 13.83
C ALA A 22 -18.75 8.78 12.87
N PHE A 23 -19.40 7.64 12.65
CA PHE A 23 -18.90 6.63 11.69
C PHE A 23 -18.60 7.25 10.33
N LYS A 24 -19.51 8.09 9.84
CA LYS A 24 -19.37 8.74 8.54
C LYS A 24 -18.10 9.60 8.45
N ASP A 25 -17.72 10.24 9.55
CA ASP A 25 -16.51 11.07 9.58
C ASP A 25 -15.25 10.20 9.54
N VAL A 26 -15.26 9.09 10.27
CA VAL A 26 -14.15 8.14 10.25
C VAL A 26 -14.00 7.54 8.84
N GLU A 27 -15.10 7.15 8.23
CA GLU A 27 -15.11 6.61 6.88
C GLU A 27 -14.55 7.61 5.88
N SER A 28 -15.00 8.86 5.93
CA SER A 28 -14.53 9.91 5.03
C SER A 28 -13.05 10.19 5.22
N ALA A 29 -12.58 10.20 6.47
CA ALA A 29 -11.16 10.44 6.77
C ALA A 29 -10.28 9.34 6.20
N VAL A 30 -10.62 8.07 6.40
CA VAL A 30 -9.83 6.94 5.89
C VAL A 30 -9.82 6.94 4.37
N LYS A 31 -10.99 7.10 3.75
CA LYS A 31 -11.08 7.14 2.28
C LYS A 31 -10.30 8.31 1.71
N GLY A 32 -10.37 9.47 2.37
CA GLY A 32 -9.63 10.66 1.95
C GLY A 32 -8.12 10.47 2.02
N MET A 33 -7.64 9.83 3.08
CA MET A 33 -6.21 9.54 3.23
C MET A 33 -5.72 8.63 2.11
N ILE A 34 -6.44 7.55 1.83
CA ILE A 34 -6.06 6.60 0.79
C ILE A 34 -6.09 7.28 -0.59
N GLU A 35 -7.12 8.07 -0.85
CA GLU A 35 -7.25 8.82 -2.10
C GLU A 35 -6.09 9.80 -2.28
N HIS A 36 -5.73 10.51 -1.23
CA HIS A 36 -4.62 11.46 -1.26
C HIS A 36 -3.29 10.74 -1.54
N MET A 37 -3.06 9.60 -0.89
CA MET A 37 -1.86 8.80 -1.12
C MET A 37 -1.81 8.28 -2.55
N THR A 38 -2.93 7.81 -3.07
CA THR A 38 -3.04 7.35 -4.45
C THR A 38 -2.69 8.49 -5.42
N HIS A 39 -3.24 9.66 -5.18
CA HIS A 39 -2.98 10.83 -6.02
C HIS A 39 -1.49 11.24 -5.98
N ALA A 40 -0.92 11.28 -4.78
CA ALA A 40 0.49 11.66 -4.62
C ALA A 40 1.41 10.71 -5.40
N LEU A 41 1.20 9.41 -5.26
CA LEU A 41 2.00 8.41 -5.98
C LEU A 41 1.78 8.49 -7.49
N SER A 42 0.53 8.71 -7.91
CA SER A 42 0.22 8.88 -9.34
C SER A 42 0.92 10.09 -9.94
N SER A 43 1.20 11.09 -9.12
CA SER A 43 1.90 12.30 -9.54
C SER A 43 3.42 12.19 -9.40
N GLY A 44 3.92 11.01 -9.03
CA GLY A 44 5.37 10.78 -8.91
C GLY A 44 5.96 11.21 -7.58
N GLU A 45 5.15 11.56 -6.60
CA GLU A 45 5.63 11.96 -5.29
C GLU A 45 5.95 10.75 -4.41
N ARG A 46 6.90 10.93 -3.51
CA ARG A 46 7.24 9.95 -2.49
C ARG A 46 6.46 10.28 -1.22
N ILE A 47 5.96 9.25 -0.55
CA ILE A 47 5.26 9.41 0.73
C ILE A 47 6.14 8.81 1.82
N GLU A 48 6.40 9.58 2.85
CA GLU A 48 7.18 9.09 3.98
C GLU A 48 6.36 9.27 5.26
N ILE A 49 6.15 8.15 5.97
CA ILE A 49 5.42 8.15 7.23
C ILE A 49 6.39 7.69 8.31
N ARG A 50 6.87 8.66 9.10
CA ARG A 50 7.86 8.38 10.14
C ARG A 50 7.34 7.33 11.11
N GLY A 51 8.16 6.33 11.39
CA GLY A 51 7.82 5.22 12.27
C GLY A 51 7.08 4.08 11.57
N PHE A 52 6.68 4.28 10.32
CA PHE A 52 5.96 3.25 9.57
C PHE A 52 6.72 2.80 8.34
N GLY A 53 6.99 3.70 7.42
CA GLY A 53 7.70 3.36 6.20
C GLY A 53 7.52 4.39 5.12
N SER A 54 7.96 4.05 3.92
CA SER A 54 7.86 4.97 2.78
C SER A 54 7.31 4.26 1.55
N PHE A 55 6.56 5.02 0.76
CA PHE A 55 6.00 4.58 -0.52
C PHE A 55 6.69 5.38 -1.62
N SER A 56 7.11 4.71 -2.68
CA SER A 56 7.74 5.36 -3.82
C SER A 56 7.40 4.57 -5.08
N LEU A 57 7.72 5.16 -6.23
CA LEU A 57 7.54 4.47 -7.50
C LEU A 57 8.87 3.90 -7.95
N HIS A 58 8.84 2.68 -8.46
CA HIS A 58 9.99 2.04 -9.10
C HIS A 58 9.71 1.92 -10.59
N TYR A 59 10.65 2.40 -11.39
CA TYR A 59 10.55 2.28 -12.84
C TYR A 59 10.98 0.88 -13.27
N ARG A 60 10.16 0.25 -14.07
CA ARG A 60 10.47 -1.04 -14.70
C ARG A 60 10.67 -0.79 -16.19
N PRO A 61 11.89 -0.92 -16.71
CA PRO A 61 12.14 -0.67 -18.13
C PRO A 61 11.47 -1.74 -19.01
N PRO A 62 11.32 -1.46 -20.31
CA PRO A 62 10.80 -2.47 -21.24
C PRO A 62 11.69 -3.70 -21.23
N ARG A 63 11.10 -4.86 -21.37
CA ARG A 63 11.85 -6.11 -21.41
C ARG A 63 11.09 -7.16 -22.20
N MET A 64 11.78 -8.23 -22.55
CA MET A 64 11.16 -9.38 -23.18
C MET A 64 10.73 -10.36 -22.12
N GLY A 65 9.48 -10.78 -22.17
CA GLY A 65 8.94 -11.83 -21.32
C GLY A 65 8.53 -13.02 -22.16
N ARG A 66 7.94 -14.00 -21.53
CA ARG A 66 7.43 -15.18 -22.20
C ARG A 66 5.98 -15.41 -21.84
N ASN A 67 5.18 -15.75 -22.85
CA ASN A 67 3.80 -16.15 -22.64
C ASN A 67 3.80 -17.57 -22.04
N PRO A 68 3.32 -17.77 -20.82
CA PRO A 68 3.35 -19.09 -20.19
C PRO A 68 2.50 -20.13 -20.91
N LYS A 69 1.53 -19.72 -21.72
CA LYS A 69 0.65 -20.63 -22.44
C LYS A 69 1.27 -21.12 -23.74
N THR A 70 1.97 -20.24 -24.46
CA THR A 70 2.51 -20.56 -25.79
C THR A 70 4.02 -20.70 -25.80
N GLY A 71 4.70 -20.16 -24.79
CA GLY A 71 6.16 -20.13 -24.76
C GLY A 71 6.77 -19.05 -25.64
N ASP A 72 5.94 -18.29 -26.35
CA ASP A 72 6.41 -17.23 -27.25
C ASP A 72 6.96 -16.04 -26.46
N SER A 73 7.93 -15.35 -27.07
CA SER A 73 8.45 -14.09 -26.52
C SER A 73 7.42 -13.00 -26.70
N VAL A 74 7.23 -12.18 -25.65
CA VAL A 74 6.35 -11.02 -25.67
C VAL A 74 7.13 -9.81 -25.21
N GLU A 75 6.92 -8.69 -25.89
CA GLU A 75 7.50 -7.43 -25.48
C GLU A 75 6.67 -6.82 -24.35
N LEU A 76 7.32 -6.57 -23.22
CA LEU A 76 6.68 -5.94 -22.08
C LEU A 76 7.09 -4.46 -22.05
N SER A 77 6.11 -3.57 -22.10
CA SER A 77 6.36 -2.14 -22.07
C SER A 77 6.83 -1.70 -20.68
N SER A 78 7.45 -0.52 -20.64
CA SER A 78 7.87 0.08 -19.36
C SER A 78 6.66 0.41 -18.50
N LYS A 79 6.88 0.42 -17.20
CA LYS A 79 5.83 0.82 -16.25
C LYS A 79 6.44 1.32 -14.94
N PHE A 80 5.63 2.04 -14.17
CA PHE A 80 5.99 2.41 -12.81
C PHE A 80 5.20 1.54 -11.84
N VAL A 81 5.87 1.06 -10.82
CA VAL A 81 5.27 0.15 -9.84
C VAL A 81 5.37 0.79 -8.45
N PRO A 82 4.26 0.89 -7.70
CA PRO A 82 4.35 1.34 -6.32
C PRO A 82 5.17 0.35 -5.48
N HIS A 83 6.01 0.89 -4.64
CA HIS A 83 6.87 0.08 -3.76
C HIS A 83 6.79 0.62 -2.34
N PHE A 84 6.58 -0.26 -1.38
CA PHE A 84 6.57 0.09 0.04
C PHE A 84 7.83 -0.46 0.70
N LYS A 85 8.56 0.43 1.39
CA LYS A 85 9.71 0.04 2.19
C LYS A 85 9.37 0.28 3.67
N PRO A 86 9.30 -0.79 4.48
CA PRO A 86 9.00 -0.61 5.90
C PRO A 86 10.12 0.11 6.62
N GLY A 87 9.77 0.94 7.59
CA GLY A 87 10.73 1.59 8.45
C GLY A 87 11.23 0.64 9.53
N LYS A 88 12.28 1.06 10.24
CA LYS A 88 12.91 0.24 11.28
C LYS A 88 11.91 -0.14 12.38
N GLU A 89 11.13 0.81 12.84
CA GLU A 89 10.18 0.58 13.93
C GLU A 89 9.13 -0.47 13.56
N LEU A 90 8.59 -0.39 12.35
CA LEU A 90 7.61 -1.38 11.87
C LEU A 90 8.26 -2.76 11.76
N ARG A 91 9.45 -2.83 11.16
CA ARG A 91 10.19 -4.10 11.03
C ARG A 91 10.46 -4.74 12.38
N ASP A 92 10.90 -3.94 13.33
CA ASP A 92 11.23 -4.45 14.67
C ASP A 92 9.99 -5.00 15.37
N ARG A 93 8.87 -4.30 15.28
CA ARG A 93 7.62 -4.75 15.89
C ARG A 93 7.12 -6.05 15.28
N VAL A 94 7.19 -6.18 13.97
CA VAL A 94 6.80 -7.41 13.28
C VAL A 94 7.69 -8.56 13.71
N ASN A 95 8.99 -8.35 13.78
CA ASN A 95 9.94 -9.39 14.18
C ASN A 95 9.77 -9.80 15.64
N GLN A 96 9.51 -8.85 16.52
CA GLN A 96 9.27 -9.15 17.94
C GLN A 96 8.02 -10.00 18.14
N THR A 97 6.99 -9.73 17.34
CA THR A 97 5.70 -10.41 17.48
C THR A 97 5.69 -11.77 16.80
N ARG A 98 6.43 -11.92 15.70
CA ARG A 98 6.42 -13.14 14.87
C ARG A 98 7.70 -13.95 15.00
N GLY A 99 8.74 -13.34 15.50
CA GLY A 99 10.02 -13.99 15.70
C GLY A 99 10.12 -14.65 17.04
#